data_796ee8fb32b7f91cd12c1676c4cb3d3f
#
_entry.id   796ee8fb32b7f91cd12c1676c4cb3d3f
#
_cell.length_a   1.000
_cell.length_b   1.000
_cell.length_c   1.000
_cell.angle_alpha   90.00
_cell.angle_beta   90.00
_cell.angle_gamma   90.00
#
_symmetry.space_group_name_H-M   'P 1'
#
loop_
_entity.id
_entity.type
_entity.pdbx_description
1 polymer ?
#
loop_
_entity_poly.entity_id
_entity_poly.type
_entity_poly.pdbx_seq_one_letter_code
_entity_poly.pdbx_strand_id
1 'polypeptide(L)'
;MEDFAGYLWHLLTAPYKAVAKAKNCWWMLAKAIGAQYDDAMAKLRWVRLQTMLLTCDDAMLEIHGADRGMPRLKGESYDAYRFRLISKREIAMQAGTTQGILAAVKALGYPGSWIEPLYLTDAGRWAEFRIWLQSGSDGSIILVDLVSGDSFNSLSTIDGDEVRNF
;
A
#
# COMPACT_ATOMS: atom_id res chain seq x y z
N MET A 1 -6.95 -26.35 -12.15
CA MET A 1 -8.20 -26.08 -12.86
C MET A 1 -8.06 -26.74 -14.21
N GLU A 2 -8.99 -27.58 -14.63
CA GLU A 2 -9.00 -28.14 -16.00
C GLU A 2 -9.06 -26.96 -16.97
N ASP A 3 -8.35 -27.08 -18.11
CA ASP A 3 -8.39 -26.12 -19.19
C ASP A 3 -9.81 -25.99 -19.76
N PHE A 4 -10.17 -24.85 -20.29
CA PHE A 4 -11.51 -24.63 -20.84
C PHE A 4 -11.80 -25.57 -22.01
N ALA A 5 -10.78 -25.98 -22.77
CA ALA A 5 -10.89 -26.97 -23.83
C ALA A 5 -11.34 -28.35 -23.28
N GLY A 6 -10.77 -28.78 -22.14
CA GLY A 6 -11.16 -29.99 -21.45
C GLY A 6 -12.62 -29.96 -20.99
N TYR A 7 -13.04 -28.81 -20.45
CA TYR A 7 -14.44 -28.60 -20.05
C TYR A 7 -15.39 -28.65 -21.23
N LEU A 8 -15.11 -27.98 -22.35
CA LEU A 8 -15.91 -28.04 -23.56
C LEU A 8 -16.00 -29.48 -24.13
N TRP A 9 -14.87 -30.19 -24.10
CA TRP A 9 -14.86 -31.60 -24.52
C TRP A 9 -15.76 -32.46 -23.63
N HIS A 10 -15.79 -32.18 -22.34
CA HIS A 10 -16.64 -32.94 -21.41
C HIS A 10 -18.14 -32.74 -21.70
N LEU A 11 -18.54 -31.57 -22.11
CA LEU A 11 -19.92 -31.23 -22.46
C LEU A 11 -20.42 -31.86 -23.76
N LEU A 12 -19.52 -32.28 -24.67
CA LEU A 12 -19.92 -32.93 -25.92
C LEU A 12 -20.58 -34.28 -25.66
N THR A 13 -21.63 -34.55 -26.42
CA THR A 13 -22.36 -35.84 -26.37
C THR A 13 -21.64 -36.94 -27.16
N ALA A 14 -22.01 -38.20 -26.94
CA ALA A 14 -21.37 -39.39 -27.52
C ALA A 14 -21.16 -39.34 -29.04
N PRO A 15 -22.13 -38.93 -29.91
CA PRO A 15 -21.93 -38.89 -31.35
C PRO A 15 -20.72 -38.04 -31.77
N TYR A 16 -20.46 -36.95 -31.11
CA TYR A 16 -19.34 -36.03 -31.41
C TYR A 16 -17.99 -36.54 -30.87
N LYS A 17 -18.01 -37.54 -30.00
CA LYS A 17 -16.84 -38.20 -29.42
C LYS A 17 -16.48 -39.53 -30.08
N ALA A 18 -17.16 -39.90 -31.15
CA ALA A 18 -16.97 -41.21 -31.83
C ALA A 18 -15.53 -41.38 -32.38
N VAL A 19 -14.87 -40.29 -32.74
CA VAL A 19 -13.48 -40.29 -33.23
C VAL A 19 -12.52 -40.05 -32.09
N ALA A 20 -11.34 -40.67 -32.12
CA ALA A 20 -10.29 -40.47 -31.13
C ALA A 20 -9.98 -38.98 -30.94
N LYS A 21 -9.84 -38.53 -29.70
CA LYS A 21 -9.68 -37.11 -29.27
C LYS A 21 -8.65 -36.34 -30.13
N ALA A 22 -7.50 -36.97 -30.43
CA ALA A 22 -6.43 -36.34 -31.21
C ALA A 22 -6.76 -36.05 -32.67
N LYS A 23 -7.72 -36.80 -33.27
CA LYS A 23 -8.16 -36.65 -34.66
C LYS A 23 -9.54 -36.02 -34.80
N ASN A 24 -10.13 -35.61 -33.69
CA ASN A 24 -11.48 -35.07 -33.65
C ASN A 24 -11.51 -33.58 -33.92
N CYS A 25 -12.19 -33.14 -34.98
CA CYS A 25 -12.32 -31.74 -35.34
C CYS A 25 -12.94 -30.89 -34.21
N TRP A 26 -13.90 -31.44 -33.47
CA TRP A 26 -14.51 -30.75 -32.33
C TRP A 26 -13.52 -30.52 -31.19
N TRP A 27 -12.59 -31.47 -30.98
CA TRP A 27 -11.52 -31.27 -30.03
C TRP A 27 -10.54 -30.16 -30.47
N MET A 28 -10.19 -30.11 -31.77
CA MET A 28 -9.32 -29.05 -32.30
C MET A 28 -9.98 -27.69 -32.16
N LEU A 29 -11.28 -27.60 -32.46
CA LEU A 29 -12.05 -26.37 -32.25
C LEU A 29 -12.12 -25.99 -30.77
N ALA A 30 -12.40 -26.93 -29.89
CA ALA A 30 -12.44 -26.72 -28.45
C ALA A 30 -11.08 -26.21 -27.90
N LYS A 31 -9.96 -26.73 -28.41
CA LYS A 31 -8.63 -26.25 -28.07
C LYS A 31 -8.39 -24.79 -28.52
N ALA A 32 -8.78 -24.47 -29.76
CA ALA A 32 -8.58 -23.10 -30.27
C ALA A 32 -9.42 -22.09 -29.51
N ILE A 33 -10.68 -22.37 -29.22
CA ILE A 33 -11.56 -21.50 -28.43
C ILE A 33 -11.11 -21.50 -26.98
N GLY A 34 -10.81 -22.67 -26.41
CA GLY A 34 -10.40 -22.82 -25.01
C GLY A 34 -9.16 -21.99 -24.67
N ALA A 35 -8.14 -21.99 -25.53
CA ALA A 35 -6.94 -21.20 -25.33
C ALA A 35 -7.24 -19.69 -25.21
N GLN A 36 -8.18 -19.17 -25.99
CA GLN A 36 -8.59 -17.76 -25.91
C GLN A 36 -9.34 -17.45 -24.61
N TYR A 37 -10.19 -18.38 -24.16
CA TYR A 37 -10.91 -18.23 -22.90
C TYR A 37 -9.97 -18.32 -21.69
N ASP A 38 -9.00 -19.23 -21.70
CA ASP A 38 -8.03 -19.39 -20.62
C ASP A 38 -7.14 -18.13 -20.51
N ASP A 39 -6.71 -17.55 -21.65
CA ASP A 39 -5.97 -16.30 -21.70
C ASP A 39 -6.82 -15.12 -21.18
N ALA A 40 -8.07 -15.02 -21.61
CA ALA A 40 -9.00 -14.01 -21.12
C ALA A 40 -9.22 -14.11 -19.60
N MET A 41 -9.40 -15.33 -19.09
CA MET A 41 -9.56 -15.57 -17.65
C MET A 41 -8.30 -15.23 -16.87
N ALA A 42 -7.11 -15.52 -17.40
CA ALA A 42 -5.85 -15.14 -16.80
C ALA A 42 -5.72 -13.61 -16.70
N LYS A 43 -6.05 -12.89 -17.77
CA LYS A 43 -6.08 -11.42 -17.81
C LYS A 43 -7.08 -10.84 -16.82
N LEU A 44 -8.28 -11.39 -16.72
CA LEU A 44 -9.28 -10.94 -15.76
C LEU A 44 -8.81 -11.13 -14.31
N ARG A 45 -8.16 -12.25 -14.01
CA ARG A 45 -7.58 -12.49 -12.68
C ARG A 45 -6.46 -11.49 -12.39
N TRP A 46 -5.59 -11.23 -13.37
CA TRP A 46 -4.55 -10.24 -13.25
C TRP A 46 -5.12 -8.85 -12.97
N VAL A 47 -6.12 -8.39 -13.75
CA VAL A 47 -6.81 -7.11 -13.52
C VAL A 47 -7.39 -7.03 -12.10
N ARG A 48 -8.02 -8.11 -11.64
CA ARG A 48 -8.53 -8.18 -10.27
C ARG A 48 -7.43 -7.98 -9.21
N LEU A 49 -6.25 -8.55 -9.41
CA LEU A 49 -5.11 -8.35 -8.52
C LEU A 49 -4.64 -6.89 -8.53
N GLN A 50 -4.70 -6.22 -9.69
CA GLN A 50 -4.30 -4.82 -9.82
C GLN A 50 -5.25 -3.84 -9.09
N THR A 51 -6.49 -4.22 -8.83
CA THR A 51 -7.42 -3.37 -8.07
C THR A 51 -7.15 -3.34 -6.57
N MET A 52 -6.34 -4.25 -6.06
CA MET A 52 -6.04 -4.38 -4.63
C MET A 52 -4.65 -3.83 -4.30
N LEU A 53 -4.55 -2.92 -3.34
CA LEU A 53 -3.27 -2.33 -2.90
C LEU A 53 -2.22 -3.36 -2.46
N LEU A 54 -2.65 -4.49 -1.91
CA LEU A 54 -1.75 -5.54 -1.42
C LEU A 54 -1.09 -6.35 -2.55
N THR A 55 -1.74 -6.47 -3.70
CA THR A 55 -1.33 -7.38 -4.77
C THR A 55 -1.04 -6.69 -6.09
N CYS A 56 -1.28 -5.38 -6.20
CA CYS A 56 -1.01 -4.62 -7.41
C CYS A 56 0.49 -4.46 -7.66
N ASP A 57 0.85 -4.29 -8.93
CA ASP A 57 2.21 -3.96 -9.35
C ASP A 57 2.58 -2.52 -8.96
N ASP A 58 3.88 -2.22 -8.92
CA ASP A 58 4.39 -0.91 -8.53
C ASP A 58 3.86 0.23 -9.40
N ALA A 59 3.71 0.00 -10.72
CA ALA A 59 3.14 0.98 -11.63
C ALA A 59 1.67 1.31 -11.31
N MET A 60 0.89 0.30 -10.94
CA MET A 60 -0.51 0.47 -10.54
C MET A 60 -0.64 1.11 -9.17
N LEU A 61 0.35 0.87 -8.29
CA LEU A 61 0.40 1.48 -6.97
C LEU A 61 0.52 3.01 -7.05
N GLU A 62 1.27 3.53 -8.02
CA GLU A 62 1.37 4.98 -8.26
C GLU A 62 0.02 5.58 -8.70
N ILE A 63 -0.74 4.86 -9.55
CA ILE A 63 -2.08 5.26 -9.96
C ILE A 63 -3.03 5.30 -8.74
N HIS A 64 -3.00 4.25 -7.93
CA HIS A 64 -3.77 4.21 -6.68
C HIS A 64 -3.41 5.33 -5.71
N GLY A 65 -2.15 5.74 -5.70
CA GLY A 65 -1.69 6.88 -4.90
C GLY A 65 -2.19 8.21 -5.44
N ALA A 66 -2.14 8.41 -6.75
CA ALA A 66 -2.66 9.61 -7.41
C ALA A 66 -4.18 9.77 -7.14
N ASP A 67 -4.97 8.70 -7.28
CA ASP A 67 -6.41 8.69 -6.99
C ASP A 67 -6.73 9.08 -5.54
N ARG A 68 -5.81 8.77 -4.62
CA ARG A 68 -5.96 9.08 -3.20
C ARG A 68 -5.35 10.43 -2.80
N GLY A 69 -4.74 11.17 -3.73
CA GLY A 69 -4.01 12.39 -3.44
C GLY A 69 -2.77 12.18 -2.56
N MET A 70 -2.16 11.00 -2.65
CA MET A 70 -0.95 10.62 -1.90
C MET A 70 0.15 10.15 -2.85
N PRO A 71 0.85 11.05 -3.55
CA PRO A 71 1.98 10.67 -4.40
C PRO A 71 3.10 10.04 -3.57
N ARG A 72 3.93 9.23 -4.21
CA ARG A 72 5.11 8.63 -3.60
C ARG A 72 6.12 9.71 -3.22
N LEU A 73 6.69 9.61 -2.04
CA LEU A 73 7.73 10.52 -1.56
C LEU A 73 9.08 10.20 -2.21
N LYS A 74 9.94 11.22 -2.33
CA LYS A 74 11.29 11.05 -2.90
C LYS A 74 12.10 10.10 -2.02
N GLY A 75 12.59 9.00 -2.60
CA GLY A 75 13.37 7.99 -1.88
C GLY A 75 12.55 6.95 -1.11
N GLU A 76 11.22 7.05 -1.10
CA GLU A 76 10.35 6.07 -0.46
C GLU A 76 10.36 4.74 -1.24
N SER A 77 10.53 3.60 -0.54
CA SER A 77 10.41 2.27 -1.15
C SER A 77 8.95 1.96 -1.50
N TYR A 78 8.72 1.09 -2.49
CA TYR A 78 7.35 0.71 -2.86
C TYR A 78 6.61 -0.02 -1.73
N ASP A 79 7.31 -0.76 -0.88
CA ASP A 79 6.71 -1.42 0.28
C ASP A 79 6.24 -0.41 1.35
N ALA A 80 7.07 0.59 1.66
CA ALA A 80 6.71 1.68 2.57
C ALA A 80 5.54 2.49 2.02
N TYR A 81 5.56 2.80 0.72
CA TYR A 81 4.49 3.48 0.03
C TYR A 81 3.17 2.72 0.08
N ARG A 82 3.21 1.41 -0.16
CA ARG A 82 2.06 0.51 -0.07
C ARG A 82 1.46 0.52 1.32
N PHE A 83 2.30 0.41 2.35
CA PHE A 83 1.86 0.47 3.74
C PHE A 83 1.19 1.82 4.08
N ARG A 84 1.77 2.93 3.63
CA ARG A 84 1.23 4.28 3.82
C ARG A 84 -0.14 4.46 3.14
N LEU A 85 -0.31 3.93 1.92
CA LEU A 85 -1.59 3.95 1.21
C LEU A 85 -2.68 3.11 1.90
N ILE A 86 -2.32 1.96 2.47
CA ILE A 86 -3.25 1.11 3.24
C ILE A 86 -3.68 1.83 4.51
N SER A 87 -2.75 2.47 5.22
CA SER A 87 -3.00 3.15 6.49
C SER A 87 -3.80 4.44 6.33
N LYS A 88 -3.95 4.98 5.12
CA LYS A 88 -4.64 6.27 4.88
C LYS A 88 -6.04 6.32 5.49
N ARG A 89 -6.81 5.24 5.35
CA ARG A 89 -8.19 5.20 5.86
C ARG A 89 -8.22 5.35 7.38
N GLU A 90 -7.34 4.65 8.08
CA GLU A 90 -7.24 4.69 9.54
C GLU A 90 -6.80 6.09 10.01
N ILE A 91 -5.76 6.65 9.35
CA ILE A 91 -5.28 8.00 9.61
C ILE A 91 -6.40 9.03 9.40
N ALA A 92 -7.16 8.91 8.30
CA ALA A 92 -8.25 9.83 7.99
C ALA A 92 -9.41 9.74 9.00
N MET A 93 -9.71 8.56 9.53
CA MET A 93 -10.75 8.37 10.55
C MET A 93 -10.37 9.05 11.88
N GLN A 94 -9.09 9.17 12.17
CA GLN A 94 -8.55 9.78 13.39
C GLN A 94 -7.97 11.19 13.12
N ALA A 95 -8.25 11.76 11.96
CA ALA A 95 -7.71 13.06 11.58
C ALA A 95 -8.09 14.17 12.61
N GLY A 96 -7.14 15.05 12.90
CA GLY A 96 -7.32 16.10 13.89
C GLY A 96 -7.12 15.67 15.35
N THR A 97 -6.80 14.39 15.59
CA THR A 97 -6.43 13.91 16.93
C THR A 97 -4.94 13.61 17.02
N THR A 98 -4.40 13.62 18.24
CA THR A 98 -3.01 13.19 18.53
C THR A 98 -2.73 11.79 17.97
N GLN A 99 -3.70 10.88 18.09
CA GLN A 99 -3.57 9.52 17.59
C GLN A 99 -3.48 9.47 16.05
N GLY A 100 -4.24 10.31 15.36
CA GLY A 100 -4.17 10.40 13.89
C GLY A 100 -2.81 10.92 13.40
N ILE A 101 -2.23 11.90 14.09
CA ILE A 101 -0.89 12.42 13.79
C ILE A 101 0.16 11.32 14.02
N LEU A 102 0.11 10.63 15.17
CA LEU A 102 1.04 9.53 15.48
C LEU A 102 0.89 8.36 14.51
N ALA A 103 -0.33 8.02 14.09
CA ALA A 103 -0.56 7.00 13.07
C ALA A 103 0.06 7.38 11.72
N ALA A 104 -0.03 8.66 11.31
CA ALA A 104 0.61 9.15 10.10
C ALA A 104 2.15 9.08 10.19
N VAL A 105 2.72 9.48 11.31
CA VAL A 105 4.16 9.42 11.57
C VAL A 105 4.67 7.97 11.59
N LYS A 106 3.92 7.06 12.21
CA LYS A 106 4.22 5.62 12.21
C LYS A 106 4.18 5.04 10.78
N ALA A 107 3.22 5.46 9.96
CA ALA A 107 3.14 5.03 8.56
C ALA A 107 4.33 5.52 7.72
N LEU A 108 5.00 6.59 8.14
CA LEU A 108 6.24 7.08 7.52
C LEU A 108 7.51 6.34 8.00
N GLY A 109 7.39 5.39 8.94
CA GLY A 109 8.51 4.57 9.42
C GLY A 109 9.08 4.98 10.78
N TYR A 110 8.39 5.82 11.55
CA TYR A 110 8.81 6.27 12.88
C TYR A 110 7.87 5.76 13.98
N PRO A 111 7.91 4.46 14.33
CA PRO A 111 6.92 3.82 15.22
C PRO A 111 7.02 4.28 16.68
N GLY A 112 8.19 4.72 17.14
CA GLY A 112 8.46 5.15 18.52
C GLY A 112 8.18 6.62 18.79
N SER A 113 7.64 7.36 17.82
CA SER A 113 7.42 8.80 17.93
C SER A 113 6.34 9.19 18.93
N TRP A 114 6.48 10.36 19.55
CA TRP A 114 5.49 10.92 20.49
C TRP A 114 5.26 12.41 20.24
N ILE A 115 4.19 12.92 20.80
CA ILE A 115 3.81 14.33 20.72
C ILE A 115 3.89 14.95 22.12
N GLU A 116 4.57 16.08 22.20
CA GLU A 116 4.66 16.92 23.40
C GLU A 116 3.85 18.20 23.16
N PRO A 117 2.77 18.42 23.91
CA PRO A 117 2.00 19.65 23.82
C PRO A 117 2.70 20.78 24.58
N LEU A 118 2.96 21.91 23.92
CA LEU A 118 3.72 23.03 24.50
C LEU A 118 2.95 23.81 25.56
N TYR A 119 1.64 23.70 25.63
CA TYR A 119 0.84 24.35 26.67
C TYR A 119 1.20 23.87 28.09
N LEU A 120 1.80 22.70 28.23
CA LEU A 120 2.28 22.20 29.53
C LEU A 120 3.49 22.99 30.05
N THR A 121 4.27 23.55 29.14
CA THR A 121 5.47 24.34 29.49
C THR A 121 5.16 25.85 29.50
N ASP A 122 4.33 26.32 28.56
CA ASP A 122 3.95 27.73 28.40
C ASP A 122 2.46 27.83 28.03
N ALA A 123 1.65 28.35 28.94
CA ALA A 123 0.21 28.51 28.73
C ALA A 123 -0.16 29.43 27.54
N GLY A 124 0.76 30.32 27.12
CA GLY A 124 0.57 31.18 25.94
C GLY A 124 0.61 30.40 24.61
N ARG A 125 1.18 29.20 24.60
CA ARG A 125 1.40 28.37 23.42
C ARG A 125 0.38 27.21 23.34
N TRP A 126 -0.86 27.46 23.65
CA TRP A 126 -1.93 26.47 23.81
C TRP A 126 -2.24 25.65 22.53
N ALA A 127 -1.97 26.20 21.35
CA ALA A 127 -2.24 25.54 20.06
C ALA A 127 -0.99 24.91 19.43
N GLU A 128 0.15 24.93 20.12
CA GLU A 128 1.40 24.43 19.59
C GLU A 128 1.78 23.09 20.21
N PHE A 129 2.44 22.25 19.41
CA PHE A 129 2.97 20.97 19.87
C PHE A 129 4.26 20.63 19.12
N ARG A 130 5.08 19.79 19.73
CA ARG A 130 6.28 19.21 19.14
C ARG A 130 6.06 17.76 18.81
N ILE A 131 6.63 17.32 17.70
CA ILE A 131 6.66 15.91 17.33
C ILE A 131 8.10 15.43 17.46
N TRP A 132 8.31 14.46 18.32
CA TRP A 132 9.58 13.77 18.48
C TRP A 132 9.55 12.52 17.60
N LEU A 133 10.39 12.48 16.56
CA LEU A 133 10.49 11.34 15.66
C LEU A 133 11.58 10.39 16.15
N GLN A 134 11.22 9.15 16.40
CA GLN A 134 12.18 8.11 16.73
C GLN A 134 12.30 7.14 15.55
N SER A 135 13.51 6.99 15.00
CA SER A 135 13.79 6.02 13.94
C SER A 135 13.66 4.60 14.47
N GLY A 136 12.98 3.74 13.69
CA GLY A 136 12.83 2.32 14.05
C GLY A 136 14.09 1.49 13.83
N SER A 137 15.08 1.99 13.08
CA SER A 137 16.27 1.23 12.69
C SER A 137 17.48 1.42 13.61
N ASP A 138 17.69 2.62 14.12
CA ASP A 138 18.86 2.99 14.90
C ASP A 138 18.53 3.67 16.24
N GLY A 139 17.25 3.91 16.50
CA GLY A 139 16.78 4.57 17.73
C GLY A 139 17.12 6.06 17.80
N SER A 140 17.66 6.66 16.72
CA SER A 140 17.95 8.09 16.67
C SER A 140 16.67 8.90 16.82
N ILE A 141 16.74 9.98 17.60
CA ILE A 141 15.61 10.89 17.84
C ILE A 141 15.82 12.15 17.01
N ILE A 142 14.81 12.50 16.21
CA ILE A 142 14.82 13.70 15.40
C ILE A 142 13.70 14.60 15.91
N LEU A 143 14.06 15.82 16.34
CA LEU A 143 13.08 16.84 16.70
C LEU A 143 12.56 17.54 15.45
N VAL A 144 11.25 17.50 15.24
CA VAL A 144 10.58 18.34 14.25
C VAL A 144 9.78 19.39 14.99
N ASP A 145 10.32 20.60 15.06
CA ASP A 145 9.62 21.76 15.61
C ASP A 145 8.72 22.35 14.51
N LEU A 146 7.42 22.14 14.63
CA LEU A 146 6.41 22.68 13.73
C LEU A 146 5.95 24.06 14.21
N VAL A 147 6.88 24.94 14.48
CA VAL A 147 6.56 26.35 14.75
C VAL A 147 6.37 27.07 13.42
N SER A 148 5.11 27.38 13.13
CA SER A 148 4.70 28.50 12.27
C SER A 148 5.45 28.67 10.93
N GLY A 149 4.97 28.02 9.89
CA GLY A 149 5.14 28.54 8.49
C GLY A 149 6.50 28.40 7.84
N ASP A 150 7.54 28.00 8.53
CA ASP A 150 8.86 27.78 7.96
C ASP A 150 9.04 26.36 7.49
N SER A 151 9.51 26.24 6.26
CA SER A 151 9.79 24.99 5.58
C SER A 151 10.66 24.04 6.42
N PHE A 152 10.42 22.75 6.29
CA PHE A 152 11.11 21.56 6.85
C PHE A 152 12.65 21.53 6.77
N ASN A 153 13.35 22.65 6.86
CA ASN A 153 14.79 22.78 6.60
C ASN A 153 15.70 22.76 7.84
N SER A 154 15.16 22.63 9.05
CA SER A 154 15.99 22.50 10.24
C SER A 154 15.74 21.17 10.96
N LEU A 155 16.22 20.07 10.36
CA LEU A 155 16.42 18.84 11.08
C LEU A 155 17.68 18.97 11.93
N SER A 156 17.53 19.20 13.23
CA SER A 156 18.62 19.01 14.17
C SER A 156 18.54 17.59 14.74
N THR A 157 19.53 16.76 14.45
CA THR A 157 19.70 15.47 15.11
C THR A 157 20.21 15.74 16.52
N ILE A 158 19.43 15.39 17.55
CA ILE A 158 19.85 15.48 18.94
C ILE A 158 20.36 14.10 19.34
N ASP A 159 21.58 14.01 19.85
CA ASP A 159 22.12 12.77 20.39
C ASP A 159 21.27 12.30 21.57
N GLY A 160 20.96 11.00 21.64
CA GLY A 160 20.02 10.41 22.58
C GLY A 160 20.38 10.54 24.06
N ASP A 161 21.56 11.05 24.39
CA ASP A 161 21.99 11.29 25.77
C ASP A 161 21.49 12.61 26.36
N GLU A 162 21.11 13.59 25.55
CA GLU A 162 20.54 14.86 26.05
C GLU A 162 19.07 14.75 26.46
N VAL A 163 18.34 13.78 25.94
CA VAL A 163 16.88 13.61 26.21
C VAL A 163 16.60 12.93 27.57
N ARG A 164 17.59 12.32 28.21
CA ARG A 164 17.42 11.60 29.50
C ARG A 164 17.48 12.48 30.74
N ASN A 165 17.75 13.77 30.59
CA ASN A 165 17.93 14.72 31.73
C ASN A 165 16.76 15.71 31.90
N PHE A 166 15.56 15.41 31.38
CA PHE A 166 14.34 16.17 31.62
C PHE A 166 13.27 15.34 32.31
#